data_0f7f1f3568b1cdd720933afd097ef656
#
_entry.id   0f7f1f3568b1cdd720933afd097ef656
#
_cell.length_a   1.000
_cell.length_b   1.000
_cell.length_c   1.000
_cell.angle_alpha   90.00
_cell.angle_beta   90.00
_cell.angle_gamma   90.00
#
_symmetry.space_group_name_H-M   'P 1'
#
loop_
_entity.id
_entity.type
_entity.pdbx_description
1 polymer ?
#
loop_
_entity_poly.entity_id
_entity_poly.type
_entity_poly.pdbx_seq_one_letter_code
_entity_poly.pdbx_strand_id
1 'polypeptide(L)'
;MAFFQNTRKPEGLGGKLMVTMMNHGHASLSAFGLQHIAIQENASCLDLGCGGGANVKKLLARSPQGHVTGLDYSEVSVAKSRKCNAAAIEAGRCEIVLGNVMDLPFPDDAFHVATAFETIYFWPDLAQAFAQVFRVLKPNGLFLLCNEASGADAKGAKWASLIEGMRVYSSEDLRRLLRQAGFSNLKMSENPKGWLCIVAEKEATPQPKQPL
;
A
#
# COMPACT_ATOMS: atom_id res chain seq x y z
N MET A 1 15.90 -21.91 -1.39
CA MET A 1 14.90 -21.40 -0.41
C MET A 1 15.21 -19.98 0.09
N ALA A 2 16.45 -19.65 0.49
CA ALA A 2 16.78 -18.31 1.00
C ALA A 2 16.45 -17.12 0.07
N PHE A 3 16.52 -17.31 -1.25
CA PHE A 3 16.26 -16.23 -2.21
C PHE A 3 14.81 -15.73 -2.16
N PHE A 4 13.81 -16.60 -2.05
CA PHE A 4 12.38 -16.21 -1.99
C PHE A 4 12.01 -15.54 -0.67
N GLN A 5 12.76 -15.73 0.41
CA GLN A 5 12.53 -15.00 1.67
C GLN A 5 12.81 -13.50 1.54
N ASN A 6 13.65 -13.10 0.57
CA ASN A 6 13.85 -11.68 0.23
C ASN A 6 12.59 -10.99 -0.35
N THR A 7 11.55 -11.74 -0.70
CA THR A 7 10.23 -11.14 -1.07
C THR A 7 9.58 -10.50 0.14
N ARG A 8 9.71 -11.09 1.33
CA ARG A 8 9.19 -10.57 2.59
C ARG A 8 10.01 -9.41 3.11
N LYS A 9 11.30 -9.64 3.34
CA LYS A 9 12.24 -8.63 3.87
C LYS A 9 13.53 -8.68 3.06
N PRO A 10 13.68 -7.80 2.05
CA PRO A 10 14.91 -7.76 1.26
C PRO A 10 16.12 -7.41 2.12
N GLU A 11 17.17 -8.26 2.06
CA GLU A 11 18.42 -8.04 2.76
C GLU A 11 19.63 -8.34 1.84
N GLY A 12 20.73 -7.62 2.04
CA GLY A 12 21.98 -7.81 1.32
C GLY A 12 21.87 -7.65 -0.22
N LEU A 13 22.79 -8.30 -0.96
CA LEU A 13 22.83 -8.24 -2.42
C LEU A 13 21.63 -8.97 -3.08
N GLY A 14 21.21 -10.10 -2.52
CA GLY A 14 20.03 -10.84 -3.00
C GLY A 14 18.75 -10.02 -2.86
N GLY A 15 18.61 -9.28 -1.75
CA GLY A 15 17.50 -8.36 -1.53
C GLY A 15 17.47 -7.21 -2.55
N LYS A 16 18.63 -6.62 -2.88
CA LYS A 16 18.71 -5.56 -3.91
C LYS A 16 18.23 -6.04 -5.29
N LEU A 17 18.59 -7.27 -5.67
CA LEU A 17 18.13 -7.89 -6.92
C LEU A 17 16.60 -8.14 -6.87
N MET A 18 16.11 -8.74 -5.77
CA MET A 18 14.70 -9.03 -5.57
C MET A 18 13.83 -7.76 -5.69
N VAL A 19 14.18 -6.68 -4.99
CA VAL A 19 13.46 -5.39 -5.08
C VAL A 19 13.44 -4.84 -6.51
N THR A 20 14.51 -5.07 -7.30
CA THR A 20 14.52 -4.66 -8.71
C THR A 20 13.55 -5.47 -9.55
N MET A 21 13.53 -6.78 -9.36
CA MET A 21 12.60 -7.67 -10.06
C MET A 21 11.15 -7.38 -9.70
N MET A 22 10.86 -7.14 -8.43
CA MET A 22 9.51 -6.78 -7.95
C MET A 22 9.01 -5.47 -8.57
N ASN A 23 9.86 -4.43 -8.65
CA ASN A 23 9.49 -3.17 -9.29
C ASN A 23 9.03 -3.33 -10.75
N HIS A 24 9.63 -4.25 -11.50
CA HIS A 24 9.24 -4.52 -12.88
C HIS A 24 8.06 -5.50 -12.98
N GLY A 25 8.07 -6.55 -12.16
CA GLY A 25 7.03 -7.60 -12.17
C GLY A 25 5.64 -7.07 -11.83
N HIS A 26 5.54 -6.14 -10.89
CA HIS A 26 4.25 -5.60 -10.43
C HIS A 26 3.78 -4.33 -11.18
N ALA A 27 4.46 -3.93 -12.26
CA ALA A 27 4.11 -2.70 -12.98
C ALA A 27 2.68 -2.72 -13.55
N SER A 28 2.23 -3.87 -14.07
CA SER A 28 0.88 -4.07 -14.63
C SER A 28 -0.19 -4.15 -13.54
N LEU A 29 0.11 -4.81 -12.41
CA LEU A 29 -0.78 -4.83 -11.24
C LEU A 29 -1.02 -3.42 -10.69
N SER A 30 0.05 -2.65 -10.55
CA SER A 30 -0.03 -1.27 -10.10
C SER A 30 -0.83 -0.38 -11.08
N ALA A 31 -0.68 -0.57 -12.40
CA ALA A 31 -1.51 0.12 -13.37
C ALA A 31 -2.98 -0.26 -13.25
N PHE A 32 -3.27 -1.55 -13.04
CA PHE A 32 -4.63 -2.05 -12.78
C PHE A 32 -5.22 -1.43 -11.50
N GLY A 33 -4.48 -1.41 -10.39
CA GLY A 33 -4.99 -0.81 -9.14
C GLY A 33 -5.23 0.69 -9.28
N LEU A 34 -4.26 1.43 -9.79
CA LEU A 34 -4.33 2.89 -9.87
C LEU A 34 -5.40 3.44 -10.83
N GLN A 35 -5.98 2.64 -11.74
CA GLN A 35 -7.11 3.09 -12.57
C GLN A 35 -8.43 3.18 -11.79
N HIS A 36 -8.51 2.54 -10.61
CA HIS A 36 -9.73 2.50 -9.79
C HIS A 36 -9.88 3.70 -8.84
N ILE A 37 -8.88 4.58 -8.76
CA ILE A 37 -8.94 5.79 -7.94
C ILE A 37 -8.61 7.05 -8.75
N ALA A 38 -9.31 8.14 -8.45
CA ALA A 38 -8.93 9.47 -8.86
C ALA A 38 -8.05 10.10 -7.76
N ILE A 39 -6.87 10.59 -8.14
CA ILE A 39 -5.95 11.27 -7.24
C ILE A 39 -5.91 12.74 -7.65
N GLN A 40 -6.19 13.64 -6.70
CA GLN A 40 -6.14 15.08 -6.95
C GLN A 40 -4.68 15.52 -7.15
N GLU A 41 -4.49 16.54 -7.98
CA GLU A 41 -3.14 17.04 -8.33
C GLU A 41 -2.31 17.51 -7.12
N ASN A 42 -2.99 17.96 -6.06
CA ASN A 42 -2.39 18.45 -4.81
C ASN A 42 -2.49 17.42 -3.66
N ALA A 43 -2.82 16.15 -3.95
CA ALA A 43 -3.03 15.15 -2.92
C ALA A 43 -1.76 14.80 -2.14
N SER A 44 -1.90 14.65 -0.81
CA SER A 44 -0.91 13.96 0.02
C SER A 44 -1.15 12.46 -0.07
N CYS A 45 -0.17 11.68 -0.54
CA CYS A 45 -0.30 10.23 -0.72
C CYS A 45 0.69 9.48 0.16
N LEU A 46 0.28 8.30 0.64
CA LEU A 46 1.11 7.36 1.39
C LEU A 46 1.17 6.01 0.66
N ASP A 47 2.37 5.50 0.37
CA ASP A 47 2.57 4.16 -0.20
C ASP A 47 3.15 3.23 0.87
N LEU A 48 2.35 2.25 1.31
CA LEU A 48 2.66 1.33 2.41
C LEU A 48 3.34 0.06 1.87
N GLY A 49 4.54 -0.23 2.35
CA GLY A 49 5.40 -1.26 1.78
C GLY A 49 5.90 -0.84 0.40
N CYS A 50 6.43 0.38 0.29
CA CYS A 50 6.78 1.02 -0.97
C CYS A 50 7.90 0.32 -1.76
N GLY A 51 8.60 -0.65 -1.16
CA GLY A 51 9.64 -1.43 -1.79
C GLY A 51 10.71 -0.55 -2.44
N GLY A 52 10.98 -0.76 -3.73
CA GLY A 52 11.96 0.04 -4.48
C GLY A 52 11.45 1.39 -5.00
N GLY A 53 10.26 1.85 -4.60
CA GLY A 53 9.73 3.18 -4.87
C GLY A 53 9.09 3.38 -6.24
N ALA A 54 8.79 2.30 -6.98
CA ALA A 54 8.18 2.41 -8.30
C ALA A 54 6.75 2.99 -8.23
N ASN A 55 5.97 2.63 -7.21
CA ASN A 55 4.61 3.15 -7.02
C ASN A 55 4.64 4.58 -6.48
N VAL A 56 5.58 4.91 -5.59
CA VAL A 56 5.84 6.29 -5.15
C VAL A 56 6.03 7.21 -6.38
N LYS A 57 6.86 6.79 -7.36
CA LYS A 57 7.05 7.55 -8.60
C LYS A 57 5.76 7.74 -9.41
N LYS A 58 4.90 6.72 -9.47
CA LYS A 58 3.59 6.80 -10.15
C LYS A 58 2.62 7.74 -9.44
N LEU A 59 2.61 7.71 -8.11
CA LEU A 59 1.80 8.62 -7.29
C LEU A 59 2.25 10.08 -7.46
N LEU A 60 3.57 10.34 -7.47
CA LEU A 60 4.14 11.66 -7.76
C LEU A 60 3.72 12.22 -9.12
N ALA A 61 3.63 11.35 -10.14
CA ALA A 61 3.18 11.76 -11.46
C ALA A 61 1.66 12.08 -11.49
N ARG A 62 0.87 11.46 -10.60
CA ARG A 62 -0.58 11.69 -10.49
C ARG A 62 -0.96 12.87 -9.59
N SER A 63 -0.06 13.25 -8.68
CA SER A 63 -0.21 14.42 -7.80
C SER A 63 0.95 15.39 -8.00
N PRO A 64 1.05 16.08 -9.15
CA PRO A 64 2.20 16.91 -9.51
C PRO A 64 2.41 18.12 -8.59
N GLN A 65 1.37 18.56 -7.90
CA GLN A 65 1.41 19.64 -6.89
C GLN A 65 1.34 19.11 -5.46
N GLY A 66 1.22 17.78 -5.29
CA GLY A 66 1.10 17.13 -3.99
C GLY A 66 2.42 16.63 -3.43
N HIS A 67 2.30 15.88 -2.34
CA HIS A 67 3.41 15.24 -1.64
C HIS A 67 3.18 13.74 -1.53
N VAL A 68 4.22 12.92 -1.73
CA VAL A 68 4.13 11.46 -1.61
C VAL A 68 5.12 10.96 -0.57
N THR A 69 4.61 10.24 0.42
CA THR A 69 5.40 9.53 1.41
C THR A 69 5.39 8.04 1.09
N GLY A 70 6.57 7.42 1.01
CA GLY A 70 6.72 5.96 0.97
C GLY A 70 7.16 5.44 2.32
N LEU A 71 6.55 4.37 2.82
CA LEU A 71 6.98 3.70 4.04
C LEU A 71 7.33 2.25 3.74
N ASP A 72 8.47 1.79 4.25
CA ASP A 72 8.86 0.38 4.20
C ASP A 72 9.65 0.01 5.45
N TYR A 73 9.57 -1.24 5.89
CA TYR A 73 10.29 -1.73 7.07
C TYR A 73 11.67 -2.29 6.75
N SER A 74 12.02 -2.43 5.46
CA SER A 74 13.33 -2.90 4.98
C SER A 74 14.24 -1.71 4.65
N GLU A 75 15.38 -1.60 5.29
CA GLU A 75 16.40 -0.60 4.99
C GLU A 75 16.87 -0.65 3.53
N VAL A 76 16.94 -1.86 2.95
CA VAL A 76 17.33 -2.07 1.55
C VAL A 76 16.28 -1.46 0.61
N SER A 77 14.98 -1.68 0.90
CA SER A 77 13.86 -1.10 0.17
C SER A 77 13.89 0.42 0.27
N VAL A 78 14.01 0.96 1.48
CA VAL A 78 14.07 2.41 1.75
C VAL A 78 15.23 3.06 0.99
N ALA A 79 16.43 2.50 1.09
CA ALA A 79 17.61 3.05 0.38
C ALA A 79 17.41 3.05 -1.14
N LYS A 80 16.80 1.99 -1.70
CA LYS A 80 16.50 1.92 -3.13
C LYS A 80 15.39 2.88 -3.53
N SER A 81 14.33 3.00 -2.73
CA SER A 81 13.22 3.93 -2.97
C SER A 81 13.69 5.38 -2.95
N ARG A 82 14.56 5.75 -2.00
CA ARG A 82 15.20 7.08 -1.96
C ARG A 82 16.00 7.36 -3.22
N LYS A 83 16.80 6.40 -3.68
CA LYS A 83 17.55 6.55 -4.93
C LYS A 83 16.64 6.68 -6.14
N CYS A 84 15.56 5.90 -6.21
CA CYS A 84 14.59 5.92 -7.29
C CYS A 84 13.86 7.28 -7.41
N ASN A 85 13.61 7.94 -6.27
CA ASN A 85 12.82 9.17 -6.18
C ASN A 85 13.66 10.39 -5.77
N ALA A 86 14.99 10.35 -5.95
CA ALA A 86 15.93 11.36 -5.43
C ALA A 86 15.56 12.79 -5.85
N ALA A 87 15.23 13.01 -7.14
CA ALA A 87 14.86 14.33 -7.64
C ALA A 87 13.56 14.88 -6.99
N ALA A 88 12.58 14.01 -6.70
CA ALA A 88 11.36 14.42 -6.01
C ALA A 88 11.62 14.73 -4.52
N ILE A 89 12.54 14.00 -3.89
CA ILE A 89 12.97 14.26 -2.50
C ILE A 89 13.70 15.61 -2.43
N GLU A 90 14.62 15.86 -3.34
CA GLU A 90 15.35 17.14 -3.43
C GLU A 90 14.40 18.31 -3.66
N ALA A 91 13.36 18.11 -4.46
CA ALA A 91 12.30 19.11 -4.70
C ALA A 91 11.30 19.27 -3.52
N GLY A 92 11.47 18.57 -2.40
CA GLY A 92 10.57 18.62 -1.24
C GLY A 92 9.19 18.00 -1.47
N ARG A 93 9.01 17.17 -2.52
CA ARG A 93 7.73 16.56 -2.89
C ARG A 93 7.64 15.08 -2.53
N CYS A 94 8.70 14.51 -1.98
CA CYS A 94 8.73 13.10 -1.62
C CYS A 94 9.51 12.87 -0.34
N GLU A 95 9.01 11.96 0.48
CA GLU A 95 9.72 11.45 1.65
C GLU A 95 9.68 9.91 1.65
N ILE A 96 10.78 9.25 2.06
CA ILE A 96 10.82 7.81 2.25
C ILE A 96 11.25 7.50 3.68
N VAL A 97 10.34 6.85 4.41
CA VAL A 97 10.43 6.58 5.84
C VAL A 97 10.70 5.09 6.08
N LEU A 98 11.67 4.80 6.94
CA LEU A 98 11.83 3.46 7.51
C LEU A 98 10.83 3.33 8.67
N GLY A 99 9.88 2.41 8.55
CA GLY A 99 8.84 2.29 9.57
C GLY A 99 8.00 1.01 9.42
N ASN A 100 7.14 0.80 10.41
CA ASN A 100 6.26 -0.36 10.46
C ASN A 100 4.79 0.08 10.30
N VAL A 101 4.05 -0.61 9.45
CA VAL A 101 2.62 -0.36 9.23
C VAL A 101 1.77 -0.58 10.49
N MET A 102 2.28 -1.37 11.44
CA MET A 102 1.62 -1.63 12.72
C MET A 102 1.61 -0.42 13.67
N ASP A 103 2.50 0.56 13.41
CA ASP A 103 2.62 1.80 14.17
C ASP A 103 3.13 2.90 13.21
N LEU A 104 2.20 3.54 12.52
CA LEU A 104 2.52 4.55 11.51
C LEU A 104 2.98 5.85 12.17
N PRO A 105 4.21 6.34 11.88
CA PRO A 105 4.79 7.53 12.53
C PRO A 105 4.24 8.84 11.90
N PHE A 106 2.94 8.88 11.64
CA PHE A 106 2.28 10.02 11.03
C PHE A 106 1.11 10.48 11.91
N PRO A 107 0.77 11.78 11.89
CA PRO A 107 -0.40 12.28 12.60
C PRO A 107 -1.69 11.75 11.98
N ASP A 108 -2.79 11.89 12.73
CA ASP A 108 -4.13 11.62 12.24
C ASP A 108 -4.45 12.56 11.07
N ASP A 109 -5.28 12.10 10.13
CA ASP A 109 -5.81 12.92 9.03
C ASP A 109 -4.73 13.58 8.15
N ALA A 110 -3.59 12.91 7.95
CA ALA A 110 -2.45 13.44 7.17
C ALA A 110 -2.61 13.25 5.65
N PHE A 111 -3.20 12.13 5.21
CA PHE A 111 -3.15 11.71 3.82
C PHE A 111 -4.54 11.68 3.16
N HIS A 112 -4.59 12.11 1.89
CA HIS A 112 -5.80 11.98 1.07
C HIS A 112 -5.93 10.57 0.49
N VAL A 113 -4.81 9.91 0.20
CA VAL A 113 -4.76 8.57 -0.38
C VAL A 113 -3.68 7.76 0.31
N ALA A 114 -4.01 6.53 0.70
CA ALA A 114 -3.05 5.50 1.06
C ALA A 114 -3.11 4.35 0.05
N THR A 115 -1.97 3.75 -0.27
CA THR A 115 -1.89 2.60 -1.19
C THR A 115 -1.11 1.46 -0.57
N ALA A 116 -1.49 0.21 -0.90
CA ALA A 116 -0.78 -1.00 -0.54
C ALA A 116 -0.82 -1.99 -1.72
N PHE A 117 0.34 -2.24 -2.34
CA PHE A 117 0.48 -3.13 -3.48
C PHE A 117 1.33 -4.33 -3.12
N GLU A 118 0.78 -5.54 -3.14
CA GLU A 118 1.50 -6.80 -2.87
C GLU A 118 2.19 -6.88 -1.49
N THR A 119 1.73 -6.14 -0.51
CA THR A 119 2.43 -6.01 0.77
C THR A 119 1.67 -6.58 1.98
N ILE A 120 0.34 -6.61 1.95
CA ILE A 120 -0.49 -7.03 3.10
C ILE A 120 -0.26 -8.48 3.51
N TYR A 121 0.26 -9.31 2.62
CA TYR A 121 0.60 -10.71 2.89
C TYR A 121 1.55 -10.89 4.07
N PHE A 122 2.34 -9.85 4.36
CA PHE A 122 3.40 -9.85 5.36
C PHE A 122 3.10 -8.99 6.59
N TRP A 123 1.90 -8.40 6.64
CA TRP A 123 1.50 -7.61 7.80
C TRP A 123 1.09 -8.55 8.94
N PRO A 124 1.70 -8.44 10.14
CA PRO A 124 1.47 -9.39 11.22
C PRO A 124 0.03 -9.42 11.71
N ASP A 125 -0.63 -8.26 11.79
CA ASP A 125 -2.01 -8.08 12.19
C ASP A 125 -2.70 -7.06 11.27
N LEU A 126 -3.59 -7.55 10.38
CA LEU A 126 -4.30 -6.68 9.44
C LEU A 126 -5.31 -5.77 10.13
N ALA A 127 -5.91 -6.18 11.24
CA ALA A 127 -6.87 -5.35 11.96
C ALA A 127 -6.18 -4.12 12.53
N GLN A 128 -5.03 -4.30 13.19
CA GLN A 128 -4.22 -3.21 13.71
C GLN A 128 -3.69 -2.33 12.57
N ALA A 129 -3.14 -2.93 11.51
CA ALA A 129 -2.60 -2.19 10.37
C ALA A 129 -3.68 -1.33 9.68
N PHE A 130 -4.86 -1.90 9.43
CA PHE A 130 -5.97 -1.16 8.82
C PHE A 130 -6.49 -0.04 9.73
N ALA A 131 -6.49 -0.23 11.05
CA ALA A 131 -6.81 0.84 12.00
C ALA A 131 -5.79 1.99 11.92
N GLN A 132 -4.49 1.69 11.77
CA GLN A 132 -3.47 2.71 11.55
C GLN A 132 -3.65 3.44 10.23
N VAL A 133 -3.95 2.73 9.14
CA VAL A 133 -4.23 3.35 7.83
C VAL A 133 -5.47 4.25 7.92
N PHE A 134 -6.54 3.79 8.58
CA PHE A 134 -7.74 4.57 8.80
C PHE A 134 -7.45 5.86 9.59
N ARG A 135 -6.64 5.76 10.64
CA ARG A 135 -6.27 6.90 11.48
C ARG A 135 -5.56 8.00 10.68
N VAL A 136 -4.57 7.63 9.89
CA VAL A 136 -3.74 8.61 9.14
C VAL A 136 -4.41 9.16 7.89
N LEU A 137 -5.49 8.54 7.41
CA LEU A 137 -6.27 9.07 6.29
C LEU A 137 -7.15 10.24 6.75
N LYS A 138 -7.26 11.26 5.91
CA LYS A 138 -8.20 12.38 6.06
C LYS A 138 -9.65 11.89 5.93
N PRO A 139 -10.63 12.62 6.48
CA PRO A 139 -12.04 12.44 6.11
C PRO A 139 -12.20 12.48 4.58
N ASN A 140 -12.97 11.54 4.02
CA ASN A 140 -13.12 11.25 2.58
C ASN A 140 -11.82 10.76 1.91
N GLY A 141 -10.81 10.39 2.69
CA GLY A 141 -9.59 9.78 2.18
C GLY A 141 -9.81 8.35 1.71
N LEU A 142 -9.00 7.92 0.73
CA LEU A 142 -9.13 6.62 0.08
C LEU A 142 -7.96 5.71 0.43
N PHE A 143 -8.27 4.46 0.73
CA PHE A 143 -7.30 3.37 0.82
C PHE A 143 -7.45 2.45 -0.39
N LEU A 144 -6.40 2.36 -1.20
CA LEU A 144 -6.30 1.43 -2.33
C LEU A 144 -5.42 0.25 -1.94
N LEU A 145 -6.00 -0.93 -1.94
CA LEU A 145 -5.31 -2.20 -1.73
C LEU A 145 -5.37 -3.02 -3.02
N CYS A 146 -4.23 -3.52 -3.50
CA CYS A 146 -4.16 -4.28 -4.74
C CYS A 146 -3.19 -5.46 -4.65
N ASN A 147 -3.68 -6.67 -4.93
CA ASN A 147 -2.96 -7.92 -4.77
C ASN A 147 -3.14 -8.85 -5.97
N GLU A 148 -2.10 -9.66 -6.29
CA GLU A 148 -2.16 -10.69 -7.31
C GLU A 148 -2.87 -11.97 -6.84
N ALA A 149 -2.88 -12.24 -5.53
CA ALA A 149 -3.50 -13.42 -4.95
C ALA A 149 -4.69 -13.02 -4.06
N SER A 150 -5.84 -13.63 -4.31
CA SER A 150 -7.12 -13.35 -3.63
C SER A 150 -7.54 -14.41 -2.61
N GLY A 151 -6.68 -15.37 -2.26
CA GLY A 151 -6.97 -16.45 -1.30
C GLY A 151 -7.88 -17.56 -1.81
N ALA A 152 -8.54 -17.34 -2.94
CA ALA A 152 -9.43 -18.33 -3.55
C ALA A 152 -8.74 -19.22 -4.58
N ASP A 153 -7.48 -18.96 -4.92
CA ASP A 153 -6.75 -19.62 -5.99
C ASP A 153 -5.60 -20.52 -5.50
N ALA A 154 -5.32 -21.58 -6.28
CA ALA A 154 -4.22 -22.51 -6.02
C ALA A 154 -2.84 -21.83 -6.08
N LYS A 155 -2.73 -20.69 -6.78
CA LYS A 155 -1.49 -19.92 -6.92
C LYS A 155 -1.14 -19.24 -5.59
N GLY A 156 -2.12 -18.62 -4.92
CA GLY A 156 -1.94 -18.02 -3.60
C GLY A 156 -1.52 -19.03 -2.53
N ALA A 157 -2.18 -20.20 -2.51
CA ALA A 157 -1.84 -21.30 -1.61
C ALA A 157 -0.40 -21.80 -1.83
N LYS A 158 0.04 -21.91 -3.08
CA LYS A 158 1.42 -22.29 -3.43
C LYS A 158 2.45 -21.26 -2.89
N TRP A 159 2.21 -19.97 -3.09
CA TRP A 159 3.13 -18.96 -2.59
C TRP A 159 3.18 -18.89 -1.07
N ALA A 160 2.03 -19.00 -0.40
CA ALA A 160 1.95 -19.08 1.06
C ALA A 160 2.73 -20.28 1.64
N SER A 161 2.85 -21.39 0.91
CA SER A 161 3.65 -22.54 1.34
C SER A 161 5.16 -22.36 1.11
N LEU A 162 5.57 -21.48 0.21
CA LEU A 162 6.98 -21.25 -0.16
C LEU A 162 7.64 -20.10 0.60
N ILE A 163 6.85 -19.09 0.99
CA ILE A 163 7.36 -17.87 1.64
C ILE A 163 6.90 -17.89 3.09
N GLU A 164 7.84 -17.96 4.01
CA GLU A 164 7.57 -17.98 5.44
C GLU A 164 6.85 -16.70 5.91
N GLY A 165 5.75 -16.89 6.65
CA GLY A 165 4.94 -15.80 7.18
C GLY A 165 4.06 -15.09 6.15
N MET A 166 4.01 -15.55 4.89
CA MET A 166 3.06 -15.06 3.90
C MET A 166 1.66 -15.59 4.22
N ARG A 167 0.69 -14.67 4.27
CA ARG A 167 -0.75 -15.00 4.43
C ARG A 167 -1.53 -14.43 3.27
N VAL A 168 -2.32 -15.26 2.62
CA VAL A 168 -3.22 -14.82 1.55
C VAL A 168 -4.64 -14.75 2.13
N TYR A 169 -5.31 -13.64 1.90
CA TYR A 169 -6.62 -13.34 2.47
C TYR A 169 -7.69 -13.37 1.39
N SER A 170 -8.86 -13.91 1.71
CA SER A 170 -10.00 -13.85 0.81
C SER A 170 -10.54 -12.41 0.70
N SER A 171 -11.23 -12.12 -0.38
CA SER A 171 -11.91 -10.84 -0.58
C SER A 171 -12.91 -10.54 0.55
N GLU A 172 -13.57 -11.57 1.08
CA GLU A 172 -14.52 -11.44 2.19
C GLU A 172 -13.83 -11.13 3.52
N ASP A 173 -12.68 -11.78 3.81
CA ASP A 173 -11.89 -11.45 5.00
C ASP A 173 -11.40 -10.00 4.96
N LEU A 174 -10.88 -9.56 3.82
CA LEU A 174 -10.43 -8.19 3.65
C LEU A 174 -11.59 -7.19 3.81
N ARG A 175 -12.74 -7.48 3.24
CA ARG A 175 -13.96 -6.66 3.40
C ARG A 175 -14.34 -6.53 4.87
N ARG A 176 -14.39 -7.65 5.59
CA ARG A 176 -14.73 -7.68 7.01
C ARG A 176 -13.74 -6.86 7.85
N LEU A 177 -12.44 -7.07 7.63
CA LEU A 177 -11.39 -6.37 8.38
C LEU A 177 -11.36 -4.87 8.08
N LEU A 178 -11.56 -4.46 6.82
CA LEU A 178 -11.65 -3.03 6.47
C LEU A 178 -12.86 -2.37 7.13
N ARG A 179 -14.03 -3.02 7.14
CA ARG A 179 -15.20 -2.50 7.86
C ARG A 179 -14.99 -2.40 9.36
N GLN A 180 -14.33 -3.39 9.97
CA GLN A 180 -13.98 -3.35 11.41
C GLN A 180 -13.04 -2.20 11.74
N ALA A 181 -12.15 -1.82 10.83
CA ALA A 181 -11.27 -0.66 10.97
C ALA A 181 -11.99 0.70 10.77
N GLY A 182 -13.27 0.70 10.34
CA GLY A 182 -14.07 1.91 10.15
C GLY A 182 -14.27 2.33 8.70
N PHE A 183 -13.67 1.63 7.73
CA PHE A 183 -13.85 1.94 6.31
C PHE A 183 -15.27 1.63 5.82
N SER A 184 -15.75 2.48 4.92
CA SER A 184 -17.05 2.36 4.24
C SER A 184 -16.85 2.38 2.71
N ASN A 185 -17.94 2.37 1.95
CA ASN A 185 -17.95 2.52 0.50
C ASN A 185 -16.92 1.64 -0.23
N LEU A 186 -16.80 0.36 0.21
CA LEU A 186 -15.83 -0.57 -0.36
C LEU A 186 -16.21 -0.96 -1.79
N LYS A 187 -15.38 -0.58 -2.75
CA LYS A 187 -15.46 -1.01 -4.16
C LYS A 187 -14.42 -2.08 -4.40
N MET A 188 -14.85 -3.23 -4.87
CA MET A 188 -13.99 -4.38 -5.14
C MET A 188 -14.02 -4.69 -6.63
N SER A 189 -12.85 -4.89 -7.23
CA SER A 189 -12.66 -5.21 -8.63
C SER A 189 -11.68 -6.37 -8.75
N GLU A 190 -12.03 -7.35 -9.56
CA GLU A 190 -11.17 -8.48 -9.87
C GLU A 190 -11.03 -8.59 -11.40
N ASN A 191 -9.84 -8.91 -11.87
CA ASN A 191 -9.61 -9.10 -13.29
C ASN A 191 -9.49 -10.59 -13.66
N PRO A 192 -9.50 -10.96 -14.95
CA PRO A 192 -9.40 -12.36 -15.39
C PRO A 192 -8.10 -13.09 -14.95
N LYS A 193 -7.10 -12.36 -14.46
CA LYS A 193 -5.87 -12.94 -13.91
C LYS A 193 -5.98 -13.27 -12.41
N GLY A 194 -7.12 -12.98 -11.79
CA GLY A 194 -7.36 -13.13 -10.36
C GLY A 194 -6.75 -12.00 -9.51
N TRP A 195 -6.38 -10.86 -10.12
CA TRP A 195 -5.89 -9.72 -9.35
C TRP A 195 -7.05 -9.02 -8.66
N LEU A 196 -6.94 -8.84 -7.37
CA LEU A 196 -7.94 -8.17 -6.54
C LEU A 196 -7.51 -6.73 -6.26
N CYS A 197 -8.41 -5.79 -6.52
CA CYS A 197 -8.28 -4.39 -6.13
C CYS A 197 -9.45 -4.00 -5.24
N ILE A 198 -9.18 -3.37 -4.09
CA ILE A 198 -10.18 -2.85 -3.17
C ILE A 198 -9.89 -1.36 -2.97
N VAL A 199 -10.90 -0.54 -3.16
CA VAL A 199 -10.91 0.88 -2.77
C VAL A 199 -11.87 1.02 -1.60
N ALA A 200 -11.38 1.51 -0.47
CA ALA A 200 -12.13 1.73 0.75
C ALA A 200 -12.05 3.22 1.14
N GLU A 201 -13.12 3.79 1.65
CA GLU A 201 -13.22 5.21 1.99
C GLU A 201 -13.32 5.39 3.50
N LYS A 202 -12.60 6.38 4.04
CA LYS A 202 -12.83 6.93 5.37
C LYS A 202 -13.88 8.02 5.25
N GLU A 203 -15.14 7.71 5.53
CA GLU A 203 -16.20 8.72 5.50
C GLU A 203 -15.93 9.85 6.51
N ALA A 204 -16.33 11.06 6.14
CA ALA A 204 -16.34 12.18 7.06
C ALA A 204 -17.35 11.90 8.19
N THR A 205 -16.93 12.06 9.45
CA THR A 205 -17.89 12.05 10.55
C THR A 205 -18.88 13.18 10.33
N PRO A 206 -20.20 12.91 10.35
CA PRO A 206 -21.20 13.98 10.21
C PRO A 206 -20.94 15.04 11.29
N GLN A 207 -20.73 16.28 10.88
CA GLN A 207 -20.68 17.38 11.84
C GLN A 207 -22.03 17.46 12.56
N PRO A 208 -22.07 17.58 13.91
CA PRO A 208 -23.31 17.83 14.61
C PRO A 208 -23.92 19.12 14.04
N LYS A 209 -25.19 19.03 13.57
CA LYS A 209 -25.93 20.21 13.10
C LYS A 209 -25.86 21.24 14.21
N GLN A 210 -25.28 22.41 13.93
CA GLN A 210 -25.38 23.54 14.86
C GLN A 210 -26.88 23.83 15.09
N PRO A 211 -27.31 23.93 16.34
CA PRO A 211 -28.68 24.35 16.61
C PRO A 211 -28.86 25.77 16.06
N LEU A 212 -29.96 25.99 15.35
CA LEU A 212 -30.42 27.30 14.86
C LEU A 212 -30.70 28.25 16.02
#